data_00a3732e625157b1080cbdf743c49c9d
#
_entry.id   00a3732e625157b1080cbdf743c49c9d
#
_cell.length_a   1.000
_cell.length_b   1.000
_cell.length_c   1.000
_cell.angle_alpha   90.00
_cell.angle_beta   90.00
_cell.angle_gamma   90.00
#
_symmetry.space_group_name_H-M   'P 1'
#
loop_
_entity.id
_entity.type
_entity.pdbx_description
1 polymer ?
#
loop_
_entity_poly.entity_id
_entity_poly.type
_entity_poly.pdbx_seq_one_letter_code
_entity_poly.pdbx_strand_id
1 'polypeptide(L)'
;TDEPVELRRLDVYPSEIGTDRMLTALHDAVLKQSPEKKAVLFGRREPEFGEDDTVYIDNNEAQNEAVSLAVRAQDVALIHGPPGTGKTYTLARTVRALVERGERVLLTAFTNRAVDNAIEALEEQGFEDIVRVGTETGVRPDMQEYRLPDSGDPQELAGQLRDASVVAATTASCGSTVMREQSFDVALVDEAGQLTEPATLAAVSLADKSVLVGDHQQLPPVVQAADDDPESAAAPLQTSLFERLIEAYPEAGVMLDRQYRMSQRIQAFASREFYDGQLRPATGEVASQRIDDLAGVETDALPPNLRDSVAFVDPDGQA
;
A
#
# COMPACT_ATOMS: atom_id res chain seq x y z
N THR A 1 33.16 1.46 44.49
CA THR A 1 33.35 2.82 43.94
C THR A 1 32.82 2.81 42.54
N ASP A 2 31.54 3.19 42.43
CA ASP A 2 30.88 3.35 41.11
C ASP A 2 31.34 4.68 40.53
N GLU A 3 32.25 4.65 39.57
CA GLU A 3 32.52 5.81 38.73
C GLU A 3 31.32 6.05 37.82
N PRO A 4 30.82 7.30 37.68
CA PRO A 4 29.74 7.59 36.78
C PRO A 4 30.19 7.32 35.34
N VAL A 5 29.45 6.47 34.63
CA VAL A 5 29.64 6.22 33.20
C VAL A 5 29.27 7.47 32.43
N GLU A 6 30.24 8.14 31.84
CA GLU A 6 30.01 9.30 30.98
C GLU A 6 29.48 8.85 29.63
N LEU A 7 28.19 9.08 29.37
CA LEU A 7 27.55 8.77 28.08
C LEU A 7 28.05 9.78 27.05
N ARG A 8 28.94 9.35 26.13
CA ARG A 8 29.56 10.22 25.11
C ARG A 8 28.79 10.26 23.80
N ARG A 9 27.94 9.26 23.55
CA ARG A 9 27.13 9.15 22.30
C ARG A 9 25.95 8.25 22.52
N LEU A 10 24.79 8.64 21.99
CA LEU A 10 23.59 7.82 21.87
C LEU A 10 23.40 7.53 20.38
N ASP A 11 23.68 6.32 19.96
CA ASP A 11 23.37 5.86 18.62
C ASP A 11 22.01 5.16 18.63
N VAL A 12 21.18 5.44 17.62
CA VAL A 12 19.94 4.69 17.38
C VAL A 12 20.36 3.31 16.89
N TYR A 13 20.19 2.30 17.73
CA TYR A 13 20.42 0.92 17.33
C TYR A 13 19.24 0.45 16.49
N PRO A 14 19.45 -0.10 15.28
CA PRO A 14 18.35 -0.67 14.48
C PRO A 14 17.66 -1.76 15.29
N SER A 15 16.33 -1.77 15.30
CA SER A 15 15.57 -2.77 16.02
C SER A 15 15.80 -4.15 15.40
N GLU A 16 16.49 -5.04 16.10
CA GLU A 16 16.72 -6.44 15.68
C GLU A 16 15.40 -7.19 15.47
N ILE A 17 14.35 -6.80 16.24
CA ILE A 17 13.01 -7.40 16.15
C ILE A 17 12.43 -7.29 14.73
N GLY A 18 12.61 -6.17 14.05
CA GLY A 18 12.14 -5.97 12.66
C GLY A 18 12.88 -6.90 11.69
N THR A 19 14.19 -7.01 11.84
CA THR A 19 15.05 -7.87 11.00
C THR A 19 14.73 -9.34 11.21
N ASP A 20 14.60 -9.79 12.47
CA ASP A 20 14.25 -11.18 12.80
C ASP A 20 12.87 -11.57 12.23
N ARG A 21 11.90 -10.67 12.28
CA ARG A 21 10.57 -10.88 11.69
C ARG A 21 10.63 -11.01 10.18
N MET A 22 11.41 -10.16 9.50
CA MET A 22 11.60 -10.24 8.06
C MET A 22 12.33 -11.51 7.63
N LEU A 23 13.38 -11.91 8.33
CA LEU A 23 14.10 -13.19 8.08
C LEU A 23 13.19 -14.40 8.29
N THR A 24 12.38 -14.37 9.34
CA THR A 24 11.41 -15.43 9.60
C THR A 24 10.34 -15.49 8.51
N ALA A 25 9.84 -14.34 8.06
CA ALA A 25 8.87 -14.28 6.96
C ALA A 25 9.45 -14.80 5.64
N LEU A 26 10.70 -14.44 5.33
CA LEU A 26 11.41 -14.97 4.16
C LEU A 26 11.59 -16.49 4.24
N HIS A 27 11.98 -17.00 5.40
CA HIS A 27 12.08 -18.45 5.65
C HIS A 27 10.73 -19.14 5.46
N ASP A 28 9.64 -18.59 5.98
CA ASP A 28 8.30 -19.14 5.84
C ASP A 28 7.83 -19.09 4.37
N ALA A 29 8.10 -18.01 3.65
CA ALA A 29 7.80 -17.89 2.22
C ALA A 29 8.51 -18.96 1.38
N VAL A 30 9.78 -19.26 1.71
CA VAL A 30 10.56 -20.27 0.97
C VAL A 30 10.18 -21.70 1.34
N LEU A 31 9.93 -22.00 2.62
CA LEU A 31 9.76 -23.38 3.11
C LEU A 31 8.31 -23.81 3.28
N LYS A 32 7.40 -22.91 3.66
CA LYS A 32 6.02 -23.27 4.03
C LYS A 32 4.99 -23.01 2.94
N GLN A 33 5.27 -22.11 1.99
CA GLN A 33 4.31 -21.81 0.92
C GLN A 33 4.18 -22.97 -0.07
N SER A 34 3.00 -23.08 -0.71
CA SER A 34 2.77 -24.09 -1.75
C SER A 34 3.74 -23.92 -2.93
N PRO A 35 4.08 -25.00 -3.64
CA PRO A 35 4.91 -24.93 -4.83
C PRO A 35 4.32 -24.02 -5.90
N GLU A 36 2.99 -24.01 -6.06
CA GLU A 36 2.23 -23.23 -7.04
C GLU A 36 2.39 -21.72 -6.75
N LYS A 37 2.13 -21.31 -5.51
CA LYS A 37 2.27 -19.91 -5.08
C LYS A 37 3.72 -19.43 -5.20
N LYS A 38 4.69 -20.26 -4.78
CA LYS A 38 6.11 -19.96 -5.00
C LYS A 38 6.46 -19.78 -6.46
N ALA A 39 5.91 -20.62 -7.34
CA ALA A 39 6.18 -20.53 -8.78
C ALA A 39 5.73 -19.16 -9.35
N VAL A 40 4.59 -18.63 -8.92
CA VAL A 40 4.13 -17.28 -9.32
C VAL A 40 5.00 -16.21 -8.69
N LEU A 41 5.19 -16.24 -7.36
CA LEU A 41 5.95 -15.19 -6.65
C LEU A 41 7.42 -15.09 -7.14
N PHE A 42 8.01 -16.19 -7.60
CA PHE A 42 9.38 -16.20 -8.12
C PHE A 42 9.49 -16.17 -9.66
N GLY A 43 8.41 -15.80 -10.36
CA GLY A 43 8.45 -15.58 -11.81
C GLY A 43 8.57 -16.86 -12.65
N ARG A 44 8.09 -18.00 -12.13
CA ARG A 44 8.23 -19.31 -12.80
C ARG A 44 6.93 -19.86 -13.38
N ARG A 45 5.79 -19.26 -13.05
CA ARG A 45 4.45 -19.59 -13.54
C ARG A 45 3.64 -18.31 -13.65
N GLU A 46 2.90 -18.14 -14.72
CA GLU A 46 1.96 -17.04 -14.89
C GLU A 46 0.81 -17.15 -13.87
N PRO A 47 0.30 -16.02 -13.36
CA PRO A 47 -0.89 -15.99 -12.51
C PRO A 47 -2.13 -16.48 -13.26
N GLU A 48 -3.05 -17.11 -12.54
CA GLU A 48 -4.31 -17.60 -13.08
C GLU A 48 -5.48 -16.72 -12.63
N PHE A 49 -6.48 -16.56 -13.51
CA PHE A 49 -7.65 -15.75 -13.27
C PHE A 49 -8.92 -16.54 -13.58
N GLY A 50 -9.93 -16.39 -12.72
CA GLY A 50 -11.27 -16.85 -12.98
C GLY A 50 -12.08 -15.89 -13.88
N GLU A 51 -13.37 -16.15 -13.97
CA GLU A 51 -14.33 -15.27 -14.65
C GLU A 51 -15.10 -14.45 -13.60
N ASP A 52 -15.32 -13.17 -13.89
CA ASP A 52 -16.16 -12.29 -13.09
C ASP A 52 -16.66 -11.12 -13.96
N ASP A 53 -17.97 -11.04 -14.15
CA ASP A 53 -18.63 -10.02 -14.94
C ASP A 53 -19.33 -8.95 -14.06
N THR A 54 -19.04 -8.95 -12.76
CA THR A 54 -19.67 -8.03 -11.80
C THR A 54 -19.14 -6.62 -11.98
N VAL A 55 -20.03 -5.65 -12.02
CA VAL A 55 -19.67 -4.22 -11.99
C VAL A 55 -19.61 -3.76 -10.53
N TYR A 56 -18.45 -3.37 -10.10
CA TYR A 56 -18.17 -2.89 -8.74
C TYR A 56 -18.16 -1.36 -8.64
N ILE A 57 -17.76 -0.69 -9.75
CA ILE A 57 -17.63 0.77 -9.83
C ILE A 57 -18.13 1.23 -11.21
N ASP A 58 -19.25 1.98 -11.25
CA ASP A 58 -19.93 2.33 -12.49
C ASP A 58 -19.26 3.46 -13.28
N ASN A 59 -18.56 4.38 -12.61
CA ASN A 59 -18.13 5.65 -13.22
C ASN A 59 -16.63 5.71 -13.54
N ASN A 60 -15.89 4.63 -13.31
CA ASN A 60 -14.46 4.55 -13.63
C ASN A 60 -14.09 3.10 -14.03
N GLU A 61 -13.87 2.91 -15.33
CA GLU A 61 -13.58 1.60 -15.91
C GLU A 61 -12.29 0.97 -15.35
N ALA A 62 -11.22 1.77 -15.20
CA ALA A 62 -9.96 1.27 -14.66
C ALA A 62 -10.07 0.86 -13.18
N GLN A 63 -10.82 1.63 -12.37
CA GLN A 63 -11.08 1.23 -10.98
C GLN A 63 -11.98 -0.01 -10.92
N ASN A 64 -13.00 -0.12 -11.79
CA ASN A 64 -13.85 -1.30 -11.87
C ASN A 64 -13.03 -2.54 -12.25
N GLU A 65 -12.20 -2.44 -13.29
CA GLU A 65 -11.34 -3.54 -13.72
C GLU A 65 -10.35 -3.95 -12.64
N ALA A 66 -9.79 -2.99 -11.86
CA ALA A 66 -8.91 -3.28 -10.75
C ALA A 66 -9.59 -4.13 -9.65
N VAL A 67 -10.84 -3.81 -9.31
CA VAL A 67 -11.63 -4.61 -8.34
C VAL A 67 -11.95 -5.98 -8.94
N SER A 68 -12.41 -6.04 -10.18
CA SER A 68 -12.71 -7.30 -10.88
C SER A 68 -11.47 -8.19 -11.00
N LEU A 69 -10.32 -7.63 -11.37
CA LEU A 69 -9.05 -8.36 -11.42
C LEU A 69 -8.67 -8.97 -10.05
N ALA A 70 -8.79 -8.18 -8.97
CA ALA A 70 -8.51 -8.66 -7.62
C ALA A 70 -9.44 -9.79 -7.18
N VAL A 71 -10.71 -9.72 -7.55
CA VAL A 71 -11.72 -10.73 -7.24
C VAL A 71 -11.44 -12.04 -7.99
N ARG A 72 -11.18 -11.97 -9.30
CA ARG A 72 -10.98 -13.15 -10.16
C ARG A 72 -9.58 -13.76 -10.10
N ALA A 73 -8.59 -13.06 -9.51
CA ALA A 73 -7.25 -13.59 -9.34
C ALA A 73 -7.25 -14.82 -8.44
N GLN A 74 -6.50 -15.85 -8.82
CA GLN A 74 -6.28 -17.05 -8.00
C GLN A 74 -4.97 -16.99 -7.22
N ASP A 75 -3.98 -16.24 -7.72
CA ASP A 75 -2.64 -16.15 -7.13
C ASP A 75 -2.29 -14.70 -6.74
N VAL A 76 -2.22 -13.81 -7.73
CA VAL A 76 -1.83 -12.41 -7.54
C VAL A 76 -2.58 -11.48 -8.48
N ALA A 77 -2.96 -10.31 -7.96
CA ALA A 77 -3.42 -9.16 -8.75
C ALA A 77 -2.59 -7.93 -8.38
N LEU A 78 -2.29 -7.09 -9.37
CA LEU A 78 -1.46 -5.90 -9.23
C LEU A 78 -2.27 -4.67 -9.62
N ILE A 79 -2.41 -3.72 -8.70
CA ILE A 79 -3.12 -2.46 -8.94
C ILE A 79 -2.09 -1.33 -8.95
N HIS A 80 -1.75 -0.87 -10.15
CA HIS A 80 -0.86 0.27 -10.31
C HIS A 80 -1.66 1.57 -10.19
N GLY A 81 -1.44 2.30 -9.11
CA GLY A 81 -2.18 3.51 -8.79
C GLY A 81 -1.29 4.75 -8.70
N PRO A 82 -1.11 5.52 -9.77
CA PRO A 82 -0.45 6.82 -9.72
C PRO A 82 -1.05 7.77 -8.67
N PRO A 83 -0.36 8.88 -8.32
CA PRO A 83 -0.85 9.83 -7.34
C PRO A 83 -2.22 10.41 -7.72
N GLY A 84 -3.15 10.42 -6.76
CA GLY A 84 -4.47 11.04 -6.94
C GLY A 84 -5.48 10.22 -7.73
N THR A 85 -5.19 8.96 -8.08
CA THR A 85 -6.08 8.09 -8.86
C THR A 85 -7.16 7.36 -8.04
N GLY A 86 -7.24 7.63 -6.73
CA GLY A 86 -8.23 7.00 -5.86
C GLY A 86 -7.85 5.59 -5.42
N LYS A 87 -6.56 5.28 -5.25
CA LYS A 87 -6.07 3.99 -4.71
C LYS A 87 -6.85 3.53 -3.49
N THR A 88 -6.93 4.39 -2.47
CA THR A 88 -7.60 4.08 -1.19
C THR A 88 -9.08 3.74 -1.37
N TYR A 89 -9.78 4.47 -2.25
CA TYR A 89 -11.17 4.17 -2.59
C TYR A 89 -11.30 2.81 -3.30
N THR A 90 -10.44 2.56 -4.31
CA THR A 90 -10.43 1.30 -5.06
C THR A 90 -10.09 0.12 -4.14
N LEU A 91 -9.12 0.32 -3.22
CA LEU A 91 -8.75 -0.64 -2.21
C LEU A 91 -9.93 -1.00 -1.30
N ALA A 92 -10.64 -0.01 -0.76
CA ALA A 92 -11.80 -0.26 0.09
C ALA A 92 -12.93 -0.99 -0.67
N ARG A 93 -13.16 -0.65 -1.94
CA ARG A 93 -14.10 -1.38 -2.81
C ARG A 93 -13.66 -2.82 -3.06
N THR A 94 -12.35 -3.04 -3.23
CA THR A 94 -11.77 -4.38 -3.39
C THR A 94 -11.98 -5.23 -2.14
N VAL A 95 -11.66 -4.70 -0.95
CA VAL A 95 -11.86 -5.41 0.31
C VAL A 95 -13.33 -5.80 0.49
N ARG A 96 -14.26 -4.88 0.25
CA ARG A 96 -15.70 -5.18 0.33
C ARG A 96 -16.13 -6.29 -0.63
N ALA A 97 -15.70 -6.20 -1.89
CA ALA A 97 -16.04 -7.22 -2.89
C ALA A 97 -15.54 -8.61 -2.50
N LEU A 98 -14.34 -8.70 -1.92
CA LEU A 98 -13.76 -9.96 -1.45
C LEU A 98 -14.54 -10.51 -0.25
N VAL A 99 -14.82 -9.66 0.75
CA VAL A 99 -15.60 -10.08 1.94
C VAL A 99 -17.03 -10.47 1.61
N GLU A 100 -17.70 -9.76 0.69
CA GLU A 100 -19.05 -10.13 0.20
C GLU A 100 -19.07 -11.50 -0.50
N ARG A 101 -17.92 -12.00 -0.96
CA ARG A 101 -17.74 -13.36 -1.50
C ARG A 101 -17.38 -14.38 -0.41
N GLY A 102 -17.26 -13.96 0.85
CA GLY A 102 -16.92 -14.80 2.00
C GLY A 102 -15.42 -14.98 2.20
N GLU A 103 -14.58 -14.19 1.54
CA GLU A 103 -13.13 -14.24 1.69
C GLU A 103 -12.69 -13.43 2.93
N ARG A 104 -11.79 -13.99 3.72
CA ARG A 104 -11.16 -13.34 4.87
C ARG A 104 -9.92 -12.57 4.43
N VAL A 105 -9.88 -11.26 4.71
CA VAL A 105 -8.88 -10.36 4.16
C VAL A 105 -7.87 -9.90 5.22
N LEU A 106 -6.58 -10.03 4.93
CA LEU A 106 -5.50 -9.31 5.60
C LEU A 106 -5.25 -8.00 4.87
N LEU A 107 -5.59 -6.87 5.49
CA LEU A 107 -5.29 -5.53 4.99
C LEU A 107 -4.00 -5.03 5.62
N THR A 108 -2.99 -4.70 4.82
CA THR A 108 -1.69 -4.30 5.34
C THR A 108 -1.04 -3.19 4.54
N ALA A 109 -0.19 -2.42 5.21
CA ALA A 109 0.65 -1.38 4.61
C ALA A 109 1.95 -1.22 5.41
N PHE A 110 2.87 -0.40 4.89
CA PHE A 110 4.15 -0.15 5.56
C PHE A 110 4.00 0.60 6.88
N THR A 111 3.17 1.63 6.92
CA THR A 111 3.03 2.51 8.07
C THR A 111 1.68 2.33 8.78
N ASN A 112 1.66 2.60 10.09
CA ASN A 112 0.42 2.64 10.85
C ASN A 112 -0.60 3.60 10.23
N ARG A 113 -0.15 4.78 9.80
CA ARG A 113 -1.01 5.79 9.18
C ARG A 113 -1.68 5.28 7.90
N ALA A 114 -0.96 4.55 7.05
CA ALA A 114 -1.54 3.99 5.83
C ALA A 114 -2.60 2.93 6.15
N VAL A 115 -2.34 2.06 7.14
CA VAL A 115 -3.34 1.07 7.61
C VAL A 115 -4.58 1.78 8.16
N ASP A 116 -4.40 2.80 9.01
CA ASP A 116 -5.51 3.53 9.63
C ASP A 116 -6.33 4.32 8.59
N ASN A 117 -5.69 4.90 7.57
CA ASN A 117 -6.38 5.53 6.43
C ASN A 117 -7.19 4.52 5.59
N ALA A 118 -6.69 3.30 5.45
CA ALA A 118 -7.41 2.24 4.74
C ALA A 118 -8.65 1.77 5.53
N ILE A 119 -8.56 1.71 6.88
CA ILE A 119 -9.72 1.43 7.76
C ILE A 119 -10.75 2.56 7.62
N GLU A 120 -10.33 3.83 7.70
CA GLU A 120 -11.20 4.99 7.52
C GLU A 120 -11.98 4.93 6.19
N ALA A 121 -11.31 4.57 5.10
CA ALA A 121 -11.95 4.42 3.81
C ALA A 121 -12.96 3.24 3.75
N LEU A 122 -12.77 2.20 4.54
CA LEU A 122 -13.74 1.11 4.71
C LEU A 122 -14.94 1.57 5.53
N GLU A 123 -14.71 2.29 6.63
CA GLU A 123 -15.73 2.89 7.48
C GLU A 123 -16.63 3.87 6.69
N GLU A 124 -16.03 4.75 5.88
CA GLU A 124 -16.76 5.66 4.97
C GLU A 124 -17.68 4.92 4.00
N GLN A 125 -17.39 3.67 3.70
CA GLN A 125 -18.25 2.79 2.88
C GLN A 125 -19.20 1.92 3.70
N GLY A 126 -19.31 2.16 5.02
CA GLY A 126 -20.19 1.45 5.94
C GLY A 126 -19.74 0.03 6.27
N PHE A 127 -18.42 -0.24 6.24
CA PHE A 127 -17.85 -1.53 6.61
C PHE A 127 -17.14 -1.42 7.96
N GLU A 128 -17.59 -2.22 8.95
CA GLU A 128 -17.16 -2.12 10.35
C GLU A 128 -16.56 -3.43 10.92
N ASP A 129 -16.66 -4.56 10.20
CA ASP A 129 -16.14 -5.86 10.68
C ASP A 129 -14.62 -5.97 10.48
N ILE A 130 -13.89 -5.16 11.26
CA ILE A 130 -12.44 -4.97 11.16
C ILE A 130 -11.80 -5.16 12.54
N VAL A 131 -10.69 -5.88 12.59
CA VAL A 131 -9.79 -5.92 13.76
C VAL A 131 -8.43 -5.34 13.38
N ARG A 132 -8.00 -4.31 14.11
CA ARG A 132 -6.70 -3.63 13.93
C ARG A 132 -5.66 -4.19 14.89
N VAL A 133 -4.65 -4.89 14.38
CA VAL A 133 -3.50 -5.39 15.16
C VAL A 133 -2.39 -4.35 15.18
N GLY A 134 -2.13 -3.76 16.33
CA GLY A 134 -1.12 -2.72 16.52
C GLY A 134 -1.01 -2.25 17.96
N THR A 135 0.06 -1.53 18.30
CA THR A 135 0.25 -0.95 19.63
C THR A 135 -0.68 0.23 19.86
N GLU A 136 -1.04 0.50 21.12
CA GLU A 136 -1.88 1.63 21.49
C GLU A 136 -1.36 2.97 20.94
N THR A 137 -0.06 3.20 21.03
CA THR A 137 0.58 4.43 20.54
C THR A 137 0.77 4.46 19.02
N GLY A 138 0.68 3.31 18.35
CA GLY A 138 0.83 3.19 16.90
C GLY A 138 -0.47 3.35 16.13
N VAL A 139 -1.61 3.13 16.75
CA VAL A 139 -2.94 3.27 16.14
C VAL A 139 -3.47 4.67 16.41
N ARG A 140 -4.01 5.30 15.38
CA ARG A 140 -4.61 6.65 15.44
C ARG A 140 -5.77 6.69 16.45
N PRO A 141 -5.95 7.79 17.23
CA PRO A 141 -6.94 7.85 18.32
C PRO A 141 -8.37 7.54 17.90
N ASP A 142 -8.79 7.94 16.72
CA ASP A 142 -10.11 7.70 16.14
C ASP A 142 -10.31 6.26 15.61
N MET A 143 -9.21 5.50 15.45
CA MET A 143 -9.22 4.09 15.04
C MET A 143 -9.02 3.11 16.19
N GLN A 144 -9.00 3.61 17.44
CA GLN A 144 -8.79 2.76 18.64
C GLN A 144 -9.92 1.77 18.89
N GLU A 145 -11.13 2.05 18.43
CA GLU A 145 -12.26 1.13 18.57
C GLU A 145 -12.08 -0.19 17.80
N TYR A 146 -11.33 -0.15 16.67
CA TYR A 146 -10.99 -1.35 15.89
C TYR A 146 -9.80 -2.11 16.47
N ARG A 147 -9.04 -1.50 17.40
CA ARG A 147 -7.78 -2.07 17.89
C ARG A 147 -8.02 -3.29 18.78
N LEU A 148 -7.31 -4.38 18.47
CA LEU A 148 -7.23 -5.54 19.35
C LEU A 148 -6.56 -5.14 20.66
N PRO A 149 -7.20 -5.33 21.82
CA PRO A 149 -6.61 -4.97 23.12
C PRO A 149 -5.32 -5.74 23.44
N ASP A 150 -4.36 -5.07 24.12
CA ASP A 150 -3.11 -5.70 24.54
C ASP A 150 -3.28 -6.67 25.72
N SER A 151 -4.43 -6.61 26.42
CA SER A 151 -4.76 -7.43 27.60
C SER A 151 -6.22 -7.83 27.59
N GLY A 152 -6.52 -9.02 28.09
CA GLY A 152 -7.85 -9.61 28.13
C GLY A 152 -7.79 -11.13 28.26
N ASP A 153 -8.93 -11.80 28.15
CA ASP A 153 -8.96 -13.26 28.04
C ASP A 153 -8.32 -13.70 26.72
N PRO A 154 -7.25 -14.51 26.75
CA PRO A 154 -6.58 -14.97 25.53
C PRO A 154 -7.51 -15.69 24.53
N GLN A 155 -8.53 -16.40 25.04
CA GLN A 155 -9.48 -17.10 24.18
C GLN A 155 -10.44 -16.11 23.47
N GLU A 156 -10.85 -15.07 24.18
CA GLU A 156 -11.71 -14.02 23.63
C GLU A 156 -10.97 -13.21 22.57
N LEU A 157 -9.72 -12.78 22.87
CA LEU A 157 -8.88 -12.06 21.90
C LEU A 157 -8.56 -12.91 20.65
N ALA A 158 -8.26 -14.18 20.83
CA ALA A 158 -8.04 -15.10 19.72
C ALA A 158 -9.33 -15.34 18.91
N GLY A 159 -10.50 -15.32 19.58
CA GLY A 159 -11.81 -15.39 18.95
C GLY A 159 -12.07 -14.16 18.07
N GLN A 160 -11.94 -12.96 18.63
CA GLN A 160 -12.11 -11.70 17.89
C GLN A 160 -11.24 -11.65 16.63
N LEU A 161 -9.96 -12.03 16.78
CA LEU A 161 -9.03 -12.02 15.65
C LEU A 161 -9.40 -13.05 14.57
N ARG A 162 -9.90 -14.22 14.95
CA ARG A 162 -10.27 -15.31 14.02
C ARG A 162 -11.57 -15.02 13.29
N ASP A 163 -12.53 -14.42 13.99
CA ASP A 163 -13.90 -14.26 13.49
C ASP A 163 -14.04 -12.99 12.61
N ALA A 164 -13.10 -12.04 12.70
CA ALA A 164 -13.10 -10.83 11.88
C ALA A 164 -12.93 -11.14 10.39
N SER A 165 -13.77 -10.55 9.55
CA SER A 165 -13.67 -10.64 8.09
C SER A 165 -12.45 -9.91 7.55
N VAL A 166 -12.06 -8.80 8.21
CA VAL A 166 -10.87 -8.02 7.88
C VAL A 166 -9.95 -7.90 9.10
N VAL A 167 -8.70 -8.29 8.95
CA VAL A 167 -7.65 -8.00 9.93
C VAL A 167 -6.69 -7.00 9.32
N ALA A 168 -6.52 -5.85 9.98
CA ALA A 168 -5.66 -4.77 9.52
C ALA A 168 -4.39 -4.69 10.37
N ALA A 169 -3.21 -4.74 9.75
CA ALA A 169 -1.92 -4.74 10.44
C ALA A 169 -0.83 -4.08 9.59
N THR A 170 0.23 -3.58 10.20
CA THR A 170 1.43 -3.22 9.42
C THR A 170 2.19 -4.48 8.97
N THR A 171 2.95 -4.40 7.87
CA THR A 171 3.78 -5.52 7.41
C THR A 171 4.76 -6.01 8.49
N ALA A 172 5.27 -5.11 9.32
CA ALA A 172 6.10 -5.48 10.47
C ALA A 172 5.32 -6.27 11.54
N SER A 173 4.03 -5.97 11.72
CA SER A 173 3.16 -6.72 12.64
C SER A 173 2.80 -8.09 12.09
N CYS A 174 2.70 -8.27 10.76
CA CYS A 174 2.43 -9.56 10.11
C CYS A 174 3.49 -10.62 10.47
N GLY A 175 4.74 -10.22 10.72
CA GLY A 175 5.81 -11.12 11.19
C GLY A 175 5.71 -11.52 12.68
N SER A 176 4.74 -11.05 13.45
CA SER A 176 4.55 -11.43 14.85
C SER A 176 4.00 -12.86 15.00
N THR A 177 4.25 -13.48 16.16
CA THR A 177 3.75 -14.84 16.44
C THR A 177 2.22 -14.92 16.31
N VAL A 178 1.50 -13.93 16.84
CA VAL A 178 0.04 -13.89 16.80
C VAL A 178 -0.49 -13.89 15.36
N MET A 179 0.12 -13.08 14.48
CA MET A 179 -0.29 -13.00 13.07
C MET A 179 0.11 -14.25 12.30
N ARG A 180 1.28 -14.84 12.58
CA ARG A 180 1.76 -16.06 11.92
C ARG A 180 0.93 -17.32 12.23
N GLU A 181 0.11 -17.28 13.27
CA GLU A 181 -0.88 -18.31 13.59
C GLU A 181 -2.22 -18.11 12.86
N GLN A 182 -2.39 -16.99 12.15
CA GLN A 182 -3.55 -16.73 11.31
C GLN A 182 -3.34 -17.22 9.89
N SER A 183 -4.46 -17.46 9.20
CA SER A 183 -4.50 -17.70 7.76
C SER A 183 -5.62 -16.85 7.15
N PHE A 184 -5.39 -16.35 5.96
CA PHE A 184 -6.33 -15.50 5.23
C PHE A 184 -6.53 -16.06 3.82
N ASP A 185 -7.65 -15.74 3.21
CA ASP A 185 -7.86 -16.05 1.80
C ASP A 185 -7.07 -15.06 0.94
N VAL A 186 -7.07 -13.77 1.35
CA VAL A 186 -6.43 -12.69 0.60
C VAL A 186 -5.53 -11.83 1.49
N ALA A 187 -4.30 -11.55 1.05
CA ALA A 187 -3.48 -10.47 1.58
C ALA A 187 -3.52 -9.27 0.62
N LEU A 188 -4.12 -8.18 1.05
CA LEU A 188 -4.14 -6.92 0.34
C LEU A 188 -3.10 -5.98 0.94
N VAL A 189 -2.10 -5.61 0.13
CA VAL A 189 -0.93 -4.82 0.54
C VAL A 189 -0.99 -3.45 -0.13
N ASP A 190 -1.20 -2.40 0.66
CA ASP A 190 -1.15 -1.02 0.18
C ASP A 190 0.28 -0.47 0.20
N GLU A 191 0.55 0.48 -0.70
CA GLU A 191 1.87 1.09 -0.93
C GLU A 191 2.98 0.04 -1.17
N ALA A 192 2.64 -1.06 -1.87
CA ALA A 192 3.52 -2.20 -2.09
C ALA A 192 4.80 -1.84 -2.88
N GLY A 193 4.78 -0.76 -3.68
CA GLY A 193 5.96 -0.24 -4.38
C GLY A 193 7.04 0.34 -3.45
N GLN A 194 6.68 0.70 -2.21
CA GLN A 194 7.61 1.27 -1.22
C GLN A 194 8.16 0.21 -0.24
N LEU A 195 7.73 -1.05 -0.37
CA LEU A 195 8.12 -2.15 0.50
C LEU A 195 9.27 -2.96 -0.10
N THR A 196 10.25 -3.29 0.73
CA THR A 196 11.22 -4.31 0.34
C THR A 196 10.51 -5.66 0.14
N GLU A 197 11.04 -6.51 -0.74
CA GLU A 197 10.44 -7.82 -1.01
C GLU A 197 10.24 -8.66 0.28
N PRO A 198 11.21 -8.77 1.23
CA PRO A 198 10.99 -9.47 2.47
C PRO A 198 9.84 -8.92 3.34
N ALA A 199 9.66 -7.58 3.34
CA ALA A 199 8.57 -6.96 4.10
C ALA A 199 7.20 -7.29 3.49
N THR A 200 7.08 -7.32 2.16
CA THR A 200 5.85 -7.74 1.47
C THR A 200 5.58 -9.23 1.69
N LEU A 201 6.61 -10.07 1.64
CA LEU A 201 6.49 -11.53 1.88
C LEU A 201 5.97 -11.85 3.27
N ALA A 202 6.20 -11.01 4.29
CA ALA A 202 5.64 -11.19 5.62
C ALA A 202 4.11 -11.22 5.64
N ALA A 203 3.47 -10.42 4.80
CA ALA A 203 2.01 -10.40 4.66
C ALA A 203 1.51 -11.46 3.68
N VAL A 204 2.11 -11.50 2.50
CA VAL A 204 1.74 -12.44 1.43
C VAL A 204 1.81 -13.89 1.87
N SER A 205 2.73 -14.22 2.80
CA SER A 205 2.87 -15.59 3.32
C SER A 205 1.72 -16.05 4.22
N LEU A 206 0.85 -15.14 4.66
CA LEU A 206 -0.28 -15.44 5.53
C LEU A 206 -1.59 -15.72 4.79
N ALA A 207 -1.62 -15.60 3.46
CA ALA A 207 -2.82 -15.73 2.66
C ALA A 207 -2.64 -16.67 1.47
N ASP A 208 -3.73 -17.13 0.88
CA ASP A 208 -3.70 -17.99 -0.30
C ASP A 208 -3.42 -17.17 -1.57
N LYS A 209 -4.07 -16.02 -1.76
CA LYS A 209 -3.80 -15.08 -2.85
C LYS A 209 -3.38 -13.70 -2.35
N SER A 210 -2.87 -12.86 -3.23
CA SER A 210 -2.35 -11.54 -2.89
C SER A 210 -2.85 -10.47 -3.85
N VAL A 211 -3.25 -9.32 -3.31
CA VAL A 211 -3.54 -8.11 -4.09
C VAL A 211 -2.52 -7.05 -3.66
N LEU A 212 -1.65 -6.67 -4.56
CA LEU A 212 -0.64 -5.65 -4.31
C LEU A 212 -1.07 -4.34 -4.95
N VAL A 213 -1.24 -3.31 -4.14
CA VAL A 213 -1.60 -1.95 -4.59
C VAL A 213 -0.38 -1.06 -4.39
N GLY A 214 0.08 -0.39 -5.44
CA GLY A 214 1.28 0.42 -5.32
C GLY A 214 1.57 1.26 -6.56
N ASP A 215 2.71 1.92 -6.52
CA ASP A 215 3.23 2.69 -7.63
C ASP A 215 4.75 2.59 -7.65
N HIS A 216 5.30 1.83 -8.59
CA HIS A 216 6.73 1.60 -8.75
C HIS A 216 7.44 2.78 -9.42
N GLN A 217 6.70 3.77 -9.95
CA GLN A 217 7.26 5.01 -10.50
C GLN A 217 7.46 6.09 -9.40
N GLN A 218 7.03 5.82 -8.16
CA GLN A 218 7.33 6.63 -6.99
C GLN A 218 8.65 6.20 -6.35
N LEU A 219 8.95 6.73 -5.15
CA LEU A 219 10.19 6.41 -4.46
C LEU A 219 10.30 4.91 -4.16
N PRO A 220 11.45 4.29 -4.45
CA PRO A 220 11.70 2.88 -4.19
C PRO A 220 11.76 2.59 -2.68
N PRO A 221 11.80 1.30 -2.29
CA PRO A 221 12.01 0.90 -0.90
C PRO A 221 13.28 1.50 -0.30
N VAL A 222 13.19 2.00 0.94
CA VAL A 222 14.34 2.54 1.66
C VAL A 222 15.12 1.39 2.30
N VAL A 223 16.37 1.18 1.87
CA VAL A 223 17.29 0.19 2.42
C VAL A 223 18.43 0.90 3.13
N GLN A 224 18.46 0.83 4.48
CA GLN A 224 19.43 1.56 5.31
C GLN A 224 20.90 1.18 5.09
N ALA A 225 21.16 0.01 4.51
CA ALA A 225 22.51 -0.52 4.26
C ALA A 225 22.91 -0.47 2.76
N ALA A 226 22.10 0.14 1.91
CA ALA A 226 22.46 0.30 0.51
C ALA A 226 23.42 1.47 0.37
N ASP A 227 24.70 1.18 0.10
CA ASP A 227 25.57 2.12 -0.57
C ASP A 227 25.05 2.28 -2.02
N ASP A 228 25.31 3.43 -2.66
CA ASP A 228 24.97 3.69 -4.08
C ASP A 228 25.73 2.76 -5.07
N ASP A 229 26.29 1.67 -4.59
CA ASP A 229 27.01 0.67 -5.37
C ASP A 229 26.02 -0.38 -5.92
N PRO A 230 25.82 -0.45 -7.25
CA PRO A 230 24.96 -1.46 -7.88
C PRO A 230 25.39 -2.90 -7.63
N GLU A 231 26.67 -3.13 -7.27
CA GLU A 231 27.19 -4.46 -6.91
C GLU A 231 27.04 -4.78 -5.42
N SER A 232 26.46 -3.88 -4.63
CA SER A 232 26.15 -4.11 -3.22
C SER A 232 25.17 -5.28 -3.06
N ALA A 233 25.37 -6.11 -2.05
CA ALA A 233 24.43 -7.18 -1.68
C ALA A 233 23.03 -6.64 -1.29
N ALA A 234 22.90 -5.34 -1.03
CA ALA A 234 21.66 -4.66 -0.72
C ALA A 234 20.90 -4.16 -1.96
N ALA A 235 21.54 -4.07 -3.13
CA ALA A 235 20.91 -3.58 -4.37
C ALA A 235 19.62 -4.34 -4.75
N PRO A 236 19.53 -5.68 -4.63
CA PRO A 236 18.28 -6.40 -4.92
C PRO A 236 17.12 -6.03 -3.99
N LEU A 237 17.39 -5.47 -2.80
CA LEU A 237 16.35 -5.06 -1.86
C LEU A 237 15.72 -3.71 -2.22
N GLN A 238 16.28 -2.95 -3.16
CA GLN A 238 15.74 -1.69 -3.66
C GLN A 238 14.58 -1.89 -4.64
N THR A 239 14.49 -3.06 -5.27
CA THR A 239 13.34 -3.44 -6.10
C THR A 239 12.27 -4.06 -5.23
N SER A 240 11.04 -3.55 -5.32
CA SER A 240 9.90 -4.09 -4.60
C SER A 240 9.38 -5.38 -5.25
N LEU A 241 8.66 -6.21 -4.47
CA LEU A 241 7.95 -7.36 -5.03
C LEU A 241 6.90 -6.91 -6.07
N PHE A 242 6.25 -5.76 -5.82
CA PHE A 242 5.28 -5.16 -6.73
C PHE A 242 5.89 -4.84 -8.10
N GLU A 243 7.02 -4.13 -8.11
CA GLU A 243 7.74 -3.75 -9.33
C GLU A 243 8.17 -5.00 -10.12
N ARG A 244 8.81 -5.96 -9.47
CA ARG A 244 9.26 -7.19 -10.11
C ARG A 244 8.12 -8.03 -10.70
N LEU A 245 6.96 -8.08 -10.02
CA LEU A 245 5.81 -8.85 -10.51
C LEU A 245 5.07 -8.13 -11.64
N ILE A 246 4.94 -6.80 -11.61
CA ILE A 246 4.26 -6.06 -12.68
C ILE A 246 5.07 -6.06 -13.97
N GLU A 247 6.40 -6.09 -13.88
CA GLU A 247 7.27 -6.28 -15.02
C GLU A 247 7.21 -7.70 -15.59
N ALA A 248 7.16 -8.71 -14.70
CA ALA A 248 7.10 -10.12 -15.10
C ALA A 248 5.73 -10.52 -15.66
N TYR A 249 4.64 -9.94 -15.14
CA TYR A 249 3.25 -10.31 -15.45
C TYR A 249 2.38 -9.06 -15.69
N PRO A 250 2.59 -8.34 -16.81
CA PRO A 250 1.80 -7.14 -17.12
C PRO A 250 0.29 -7.39 -17.17
N GLU A 251 -0.13 -8.60 -17.58
CA GLU A 251 -1.54 -9.03 -17.66
C GLU A 251 -2.20 -9.22 -16.28
N ALA A 252 -1.39 -9.38 -15.23
CA ALA A 252 -1.87 -9.42 -13.85
C ALA A 252 -2.01 -8.03 -13.23
N GLY A 253 -1.76 -6.97 -14.01
CA GLY A 253 -1.75 -5.57 -13.58
C GLY A 253 -2.82 -4.73 -14.25
N VAL A 254 -3.43 -3.84 -13.46
CA VAL A 254 -4.31 -2.76 -13.96
C VAL A 254 -3.77 -1.43 -13.46
N MET A 255 -3.58 -0.47 -14.39
CA MET A 255 -3.23 0.89 -14.05
C MET A 255 -4.48 1.75 -13.89
N LEU A 256 -4.60 2.46 -12.77
CA LEU A 256 -5.61 3.49 -12.58
C LEU A 256 -5.22 4.74 -13.37
N ASP A 257 -5.87 5.00 -14.49
CA ASP A 257 -5.48 6.03 -15.46
C ASP A 257 -6.09 7.41 -15.21
N ARG A 258 -7.08 7.51 -14.30
CA ARG A 258 -7.81 8.75 -13.98
C ARG A 258 -7.42 9.32 -12.63
N GLN A 259 -6.83 10.52 -12.62
CA GLN A 259 -6.48 11.20 -11.39
C GLN A 259 -7.45 12.36 -11.08
N TYR A 260 -7.70 12.60 -9.78
CA TYR A 260 -8.70 13.54 -9.23
C TYR A 260 -8.06 14.69 -8.43
N ARG A 261 -6.72 14.77 -8.40
CA ARG A 261 -5.98 15.68 -7.51
C ARG A 261 -5.39 16.89 -8.20
N MET A 262 -4.81 16.70 -9.36
CA MET A 262 -3.93 17.68 -10.01
C MET A 262 -4.58 18.30 -11.23
N SER A 263 -4.38 19.60 -11.46
CA SER A 263 -4.68 20.20 -12.75
C SER A 263 -3.88 19.53 -13.88
N GLN A 264 -4.37 19.63 -15.11
CA GLN A 264 -3.72 19.05 -16.28
C GLN A 264 -2.28 19.58 -16.46
N ARG A 265 -2.00 20.83 -16.13
CA ARG A 265 -0.66 21.43 -16.24
C ARG A 265 0.35 20.77 -15.30
N ILE A 266 -0.05 20.46 -14.06
CA ILE A 266 0.81 19.78 -13.09
C ILE A 266 1.00 18.32 -13.50
N GLN A 267 -0.09 17.66 -13.85
CA GLN A 267 -0.10 16.23 -14.17
C GLN A 267 0.61 15.89 -15.48
N ALA A 268 0.58 16.78 -16.49
CA ALA A 268 1.09 16.48 -17.83
C ALA A 268 2.57 16.10 -17.85
N PHE A 269 3.40 16.72 -16.99
CA PHE A 269 4.81 16.35 -16.86
C PHE A 269 4.95 14.93 -16.31
N ALA A 270 4.31 14.64 -15.16
CA ALA A 270 4.38 13.32 -14.54
C ALA A 270 3.83 12.22 -15.47
N SER A 271 2.71 12.49 -16.16
CA SER A 271 2.12 11.55 -17.11
C SER A 271 3.10 11.16 -18.22
N ARG A 272 3.78 12.14 -18.82
CA ARG A 272 4.70 11.90 -19.93
C ARG A 272 5.98 11.20 -19.48
N GLU A 273 6.56 11.60 -18.35
CA GLU A 273 7.88 11.13 -17.93
C GLU A 273 7.83 9.76 -17.22
N PHE A 274 6.71 9.45 -16.52
CA PHE A 274 6.63 8.29 -15.64
C PHE A 274 5.49 7.31 -15.99
N TYR A 275 4.48 7.74 -16.74
CA TYR A 275 3.28 6.93 -16.99
C TYR A 275 2.90 6.82 -18.46
N ASP A 276 3.87 6.95 -19.38
CA ASP A 276 3.72 6.79 -20.83
C ASP A 276 2.56 7.61 -21.44
N GLY A 277 2.22 8.75 -20.85
CA GLY A 277 1.10 9.59 -21.26
C GLY A 277 -0.29 9.03 -20.93
N GLN A 278 -0.38 7.94 -20.18
CA GLN A 278 -1.65 7.26 -19.88
C GLN A 278 -2.44 7.95 -18.75
N LEU A 279 -1.74 8.59 -17.79
CA LEU A 279 -2.39 9.29 -16.68
C LEU A 279 -3.12 10.53 -17.19
N ARG A 280 -4.42 10.69 -16.85
CA ARG A 280 -5.30 11.79 -17.31
C ARG A 280 -6.12 12.36 -16.16
N PRO A 281 -6.50 13.65 -16.22
CA PRO A 281 -7.49 14.19 -15.29
C PRO A 281 -8.84 13.47 -15.45
N ALA A 282 -9.50 13.15 -14.36
CA ALA A 282 -10.75 12.43 -14.35
C ALA A 282 -11.90 13.23 -14.95
N THR A 283 -11.90 14.55 -14.74
CA THR A 283 -12.94 15.47 -15.25
C THR A 283 -12.34 16.74 -15.84
N GLY A 284 -13.13 17.48 -16.63
CA GLY A 284 -12.74 18.79 -17.15
C GLY A 284 -12.51 19.82 -16.02
N GLU A 285 -13.23 19.71 -14.92
CA GLU A 285 -13.06 20.54 -13.73
C GLU A 285 -11.68 20.32 -13.09
N VAL A 286 -11.30 19.07 -12.83
CA VAL A 286 -9.96 18.71 -12.35
C VAL A 286 -8.88 19.19 -13.31
N ALA A 287 -9.09 19.02 -14.63
CA ALA A 287 -8.12 19.43 -15.65
C ALA A 287 -7.84 20.94 -15.63
N SER A 288 -8.89 21.75 -15.39
CA SER A 288 -8.84 23.22 -15.41
C SER A 288 -8.60 23.86 -14.04
N GLN A 289 -8.47 23.07 -12.98
CA GLN A 289 -8.34 23.54 -11.59
C GLN A 289 -7.19 24.55 -11.44
N ARG A 290 -7.49 25.65 -10.75
CA ARG A 290 -6.56 26.73 -10.43
C ARG A 290 -6.43 26.88 -8.93
N ILE A 291 -5.46 27.66 -8.49
CA ILE A 291 -5.26 27.94 -7.06
C ILE A 291 -6.49 28.64 -6.43
N ASP A 292 -7.19 29.44 -7.21
CA ASP A 292 -8.42 30.15 -6.77
C ASP A 292 -9.59 29.18 -6.49
N ASP A 293 -9.55 27.98 -7.04
CA ASP A 293 -10.60 26.96 -6.88
C ASP A 293 -10.38 26.09 -5.62
N LEU A 294 -9.22 26.25 -4.95
CA LEU A 294 -8.88 25.45 -3.77
C LEU A 294 -9.52 26.02 -2.50
N ALA A 295 -10.30 25.22 -1.81
CA ALA A 295 -10.93 25.60 -0.56
C ALA A 295 -9.90 26.01 0.52
N GLY A 296 -10.13 27.16 1.17
CA GLY A 296 -9.29 27.66 2.25
C GLY A 296 -8.00 28.35 1.80
N VAL A 297 -7.81 28.58 0.50
CA VAL A 297 -6.69 29.34 -0.04
C VAL A 297 -7.12 30.79 -0.32
N GLU A 298 -6.50 31.76 0.36
CA GLU A 298 -6.70 33.19 0.10
C GLU A 298 -5.73 33.66 -0.98
N THR A 299 -6.24 33.97 -2.17
CA THR A 299 -5.43 34.35 -3.33
C THR A 299 -5.44 35.86 -3.63
N ASP A 300 -6.22 36.65 -2.88
CA ASP A 300 -6.40 38.09 -3.12
C ASP A 300 -5.09 38.90 -3.12
N ALA A 301 -4.12 38.45 -2.30
CA ALA A 301 -2.80 39.08 -2.20
C ALA A 301 -1.82 38.61 -3.30
N LEU A 302 -2.17 37.59 -4.10
CA LEU A 302 -1.30 37.06 -5.13
C LEU A 302 -1.46 37.85 -6.44
N PRO A 303 -0.33 38.19 -7.12
CA PRO A 303 -0.37 38.73 -8.48
C PRO A 303 -1.10 37.75 -9.42
N PRO A 304 -1.80 38.23 -10.47
CA PRO A 304 -2.56 37.40 -11.38
C PRO A 304 -1.75 36.26 -12.04
N ASN A 305 -0.48 36.52 -12.33
CA ASN A 305 0.44 35.54 -12.92
C ASN A 305 0.86 34.41 -11.96
N LEU A 306 0.64 34.57 -10.65
CA LEU A 306 0.89 33.53 -9.64
C LEU A 306 -0.38 32.78 -9.22
N ARG A 307 -1.53 33.08 -9.81
CA ARG A 307 -2.80 32.38 -9.55
C ARG A 307 -3.05 31.20 -10.47
N ASP A 308 -2.14 30.93 -11.38
CA ASP A 308 -2.20 29.75 -12.27
C ASP A 308 -1.68 28.49 -11.55
N SER A 309 -2.04 27.33 -12.04
CA SER A 309 -1.64 26.01 -11.47
C SER A 309 -0.13 25.80 -11.44
N VAL A 310 0.59 26.43 -12.37
CA VAL A 310 2.06 26.43 -12.46
C VAL A 310 2.53 27.84 -12.82
N ALA A 311 3.43 28.38 -11.99
CA ALA A 311 4.09 29.65 -12.24
C ALA A 311 5.60 29.48 -12.09
N PHE A 312 6.37 30.04 -13.01
CA PHE A 312 7.81 30.14 -12.91
C PHE A 312 8.20 31.55 -12.45
N VAL A 313 8.97 31.63 -11.39
CA VAL A 313 9.50 32.89 -10.87
C VAL A 313 11.03 32.85 -10.96
N ASP A 314 11.61 33.72 -11.77
CA ASP A 314 13.05 33.94 -11.82
C ASP A 314 13.40 35.14 -10.93
N PRO A 315 13.97 34.94 -9.74
CA PRO A 315 14.28 36.03 -8.81
C PRO A 315 15.42 36.92 -9.29
N ASP A 316 16.27 36.42 -10.20
CA ASP A 316 17.41 37.15 -10.75
C ASP A 316 17.12 37.69 -12.18
N GLY A 317 15.95 37.42 -12.72
CA GLY A 317 15.54 37.84 -14.07
C GLY A 317 15.37 39.35 -14.15
N GLN A 318 16.14 40.02 -14.98
CA GLN A 318 15.88 41.38 -15.39
C GLN A 318 14.60 41.38 -16.24
N ALA A 319 13.62 42.18 -15.84
CA ALA A 319 12.36 42.41 -16.54
C ALA A 319 12.57 43.01 -17.95
#